data_a26aab5fc0737f266036bb605113c463
#
_entry.id   a26aab5fc0737f266036bb605113c463
#
_cell.length_a   1.000
_cell.length_b   1.000
_cell.length_c   1.000
_cell.angle_alpha   90.00
_cell.angle_beta   90.00
_cell.angle_gamma   90.00
#
_symmetry.space_group_name_H-M   'P 1'
#
loop_
_entity.id
_entity.type
_entity.pdbx_description
1 polymer ?
#
loop_
_entity_poly.entity_id
_entity_poly.type
_entity_poly.pdbx_seq_one_letter_code
_entity_poly.pdbx_strand_id
1 'polypeptide(L)'
;MKIGYARVSTEDQNLALQRDALGAAACERVFEDKESGAKADRPGLAEALAFARPGDVLVVWRLDRLGRSLPDLVRIVGELEQAGIGFESVTERIETNTAAGRLVFHVFAALAEFERNITRERTMAGLAAARARGRNGGRPGLPPAKVAALQALAADRSKSPGEICKALGISRATFYKYAQP
;
A
#
# COMPACT_ATOMS: atom_id res chain seq x y z
N MET A 1 9.55 -23.88 -16.05
CA MET A 1 8.99 -24.70 -14.96
C MET A 1 7.76 -24.01 -14.35
N LYS A 2 6.91 -24.73 -13.57
CA LYS A 2 5.82 -24.12 -12.80
C LYS A 2 6.24 -23.96 -11.35
N ILE A 3 6.09 -22.72 -10.82
CA ILE A 3 6.45 -22.33 -9.46
C ILE A 3 5.17 -21.93 -8.74
N GLY A 4 4.82 -22.63 -7.67
CA GLY A 4 3.63 -22.35 -6.88
C GLY A 4 3.87 -21.26 -5.85
N TYR A 5 2.86 -20.41 -5.62
CA TYR A 5 2.83 -19.50 -4.49
C TYR A 5 1.52 -19.64 -3.72
N ALA A 6 1.63 -19.82 -2.41
CA ALA A 6 0.51 -19.93 -1.50
C ALA A 6 0.58 -18.86 -0.40
N ARG A 7 -0.57 -18.29 -0.04
CA ARG A 7 -0.67 -17.30 1.04
C ARG A 7 -1.83 -17.64 1.96
N VAL A 8 -1.56 -17.66 3.27
CA VAL A 8 -2.58 -17.88 4.29
C VAL A 8 -2.58 -16.74 5.30
N SER A 9 -3.77 -16.36 5.80
CA SER A 9 -3.90 -15.59 7.02
C SER A 9 -3.79 -16.54 8.23
N THR A 10 -3.51 -16.00 9.42
CA THR A 10 -3.35 -16.78 10.67
C THR A 10 -4.58 -17.61 11.04
N GLU A 11 -5.75 -17.31 10.48
CA GLU A 11 -7.03 -18.02 10.71
C GLU A 11 -7.39 -19.02 9.58
N ASP A 12 -6.62 -19.07 8.48
CA ASP A 12 -6.99 -19.86 7.31
C ASP A 12 -6.46 -21.29 7.39
N GLN A 13 -7.38 -22.23 7.63
CA GLN A 13 -7.12 -23.69 7.58
C GLN A 13 -6.87 -24.21 6.14
N ASN A 14 -6.79 -23.30 5.14
CA ASN A 14 -6.81 -23.66 3.73
C ASN A 14 -5.43 -23.80 3.06
N LEU A 15 -4.32 -23.88 3.81
CA LEU A 15 -3.01 -24.10 3.19
C LEU A 15 -2.92 -25.47 2.50
N ALA A 16 -3.53 -26.50 3.08
CA ALA A 16 -3.56 -27.83 2.49
C ALA A 16 -4.27 -27.81 1.12
N LEU A 17 -5.43 -27.17 1.02
CA LEU A 17 -6.16 -27.05 -0.26
C LEU A 17 -5.38 -26.30 -1.33
N GLN A 18 -4.62 -25.25 -0.94
CA GLN A 18 -3.76 -24.52 -1.88
C GLN A 18 -2.61 -25.42 -2.38
N ARG A 19 -1.96 -26.14 -1.46
CA ARG A 19 -0.87 -27.08 -1.81
C ARG A 19 -1.37 -28.19 -2.74
N ASP A 20 -2.54 -28.77 -2.44
CA ASP A 20 -3.14 -29.81 -3.28
C ASP A 20 -3.43 -29.28 -4.69
N ALA A 21 -4.02 -28.08 -4.79
CA ALA A 21 -4.30 -27.44 -6.08
C ALA A 21 -3.02 -27.12 -6.86
N LEU A 22 -1.99 -26.60 -6.19
CA LEU A 22 -0.69 -26.30 -6.80
C LEU A 22 0.06 -27.60 -7.21
N GLY A 23 -0.06 -28.65 -6.41
CA GLY A 23 0.45 -29.98 -6.75
C GLY A 23 -0.25 -30.57 -7.99
N ALA A 24 -1.59 -30.47 -8.05
CA ALA A 24 -2.37 -30.88 -9.22
C ALA A 24 -2.03 -30.07 -10.48
N ALA A 25 -1.63 -28.79 -10.33
CA ALA A 25 -1.13 -27.94 -11.40
C ALA A 25 0.31 -28.27 -11.83
N ALA A 26 0.92 -29.31 -11.24
CA ALA A 26 2.29 -29.75 -11.48
C ALA A 26 3.37 -28.68 -11.16
N CYS A 27 3.18 -27.93 -10.07
CA CYS A 27 4.21 -27.03 -9.56
C CYS A 27 5.39 -27.83 -8.99
N GLU A 28 6.60 -27.53 -9.46
CA GLU A 28 7.83 -28.21 -9.05
C GLU A 28 8.33 -27.71 -7.69
N ARG A 29 8.03 -26.44 -7.36
CA ARG A 29 8.37 -25.81 -6.09
C ARG A 29 7.25 -24.89 -5.65
N VAL A 30 6.96 -24.87 -4.34
CA VAL A 30 5.95 -24.00 -3.75
C VAL A 30 6.58 -23.12 -2.70
N PHE A 31 6.35 -21.80 -2.80
CA PHE A 31 6.73 -20.79 -1.82
C PHE A 31 5.48 -20.34 -1.04
N GLU A 32 5.66 -20.03 0.23
CA GLU A 32 4.53 -19.78 1.13
C GLU A 32 4.76 -18.54 1.98
N ASP A 33 3.70 -17.75 2.16
CA ASP A 33 3.65 -16.68 3.14
C ASP A 33 2.54 -16.91 4.15
N LYS A 34 2.87 -16.71 5.44
CA LYS A 34 1.89 -16.63 6.52
C LYS A 34 1.72 -15.18 6.91
N GLU A 35 0.53 -14.63 6.65
CA GLU A 35 0.23 -13.23 6.95
C GLU A 35 -0.08 -13.08 8.44
N SER A 36 0.80 -12.40 9.19
CA SER A 36 0.56 -12.00 10.57
C SER A 36 0.57 -10.48 10.69
N GLY A 37 -0.62 -9.88 10.83
CA GLY A 37 -0.76 -8.45 11.17
C GLY A 37 -0.61 -7.45 10.01
N ALA A 38 -0.62 -6.15 10.36
CA ALA A 38 -0.70 -5.03 9.42
C ALA A 38 0.56 -4.76 8.58
N LYS A 39 1.71 -5.35 8.93
CA LYS A 39 2.95 -5.32 8.13
C LYS A 39 3.15 -6.68 7.51
N ALA A 40 2.58 -6.83 6.35
CA ALA A 40 2.73 -8.07 5.63
C ALA A 40 3.90 -7.95 4.64
N ASP A 41 5.10 -8.13 5.13
CA ASP A 41 6.23 -8.53 4.29
C ASP A 41 5.88 -9.90 3.69
N ARG A 42 6.18 -10.08 2.41
CA ARG A 42 5.94 -11.32 1.66
C ARG A 42 7.28 -11.94 1.26
N PRO A 43 8.04 -12.48 2.21
CA PRO A 43 9.35 -13.06 1.92
C PRO A 43 9.23 -14.23 0.95
N GLY A 44 8.18 -15.06 1.08
CA GLY A 44 7.94 -16.18 0.19
C GLY A 44 7.64 -15.74 -1.26
N LEU A 45 6.87 -14.66 -1.46
CA LEU A 45 6.68 -14.11 -2.80
C LEU A 45 7.98 -13.54 -3.36
N ALA A 46 8.74 -12.81 -2.56
CA ALA A 46 10.03 -12.27 -2.97
C ALA A 46 11.02 -13.38 -3.35
N GLU A 47 11.07 -14.46 -2.56
CA GLU A 47 11.88 -15.65 -2.88
C GLU A 47 11.41 -16.34 -4.17
N ALA A 48 10.10 -16.47 -4.37
CA ALA A 48 9.53 -17.05 -5.60
C ALA A 48 9.95 -16.25 -6.84
N LEU A 49 9.83 -14.91 -6.76
CA LEU A 49 10.23 -14.00 -7.84
C LEU A 49 11.75 -14.03 -8.10
N ALA A 50 12.56 -14.09 -7.05
CA ALA A 50 14.03 -14.20 -7.18
C ALA A 50 14.48 -15.56 -7.73
N PHE A 51 13.70 -16.61 -7.49
CA PHE A 51 13.98 -17.96 -7.97
C PHE A 51 13.58 -18.15 -9.45
N ALA A 52 12.48 -17.53 -9.86
CA ALA A 52 11.91 -17.67 -11.20
C ALA A 52 12.83 -17.11 -12.30
N ARG A 53 12.82 -17.73 -13.45
CA ARG A 53 13.61 -17.34 -14.63
C ARG A 53 12.67 -17.01 -15.79
N PRO A 54 13.12 -16.25 -16.80
CA PRO A 54 12.37 -16.06 -18.03
C PRO A 54 11.93 -17.40 -18.63
N GLY A 55 10.64 -17.50 -18.95
CA GLY A 55 10.01 -18.72 -19.44
C GLY A 55 9.38 -19.61 -18.36
N ASP A 56 9.61 -19.34 -17.07
CA ASP A 56 8.89 -19.98 -15.97
C ASP A 56 7.47 -19.41 -15.81
N VAL A 57 6.63 -20.08 -15.03
CA VAL A 57 5.24 -19.67 -14.75
C VAL A 57 5.00 -19.65 -13.26
N LEU A 58 4.62 -18.49 -12.72
CA LEU A 58 4.14 -18.38 -11.35
C LEU A 58 2.67 -18.81 -11.28
N VAL A 59 2.38 -19.80 -10.47
CA VAL A 59 1.05 -20.40 -10.33
C VAL A 59 0.49 -20.08 -8.95
N VAL A 60 -0.76 -19.62 -8.88
CA VAL A 60 -1.50 -19.43 -7.64
C VAL A 60 -2.81 -20.21 -7.67
N TRP A 61 -3.30 -20.59 -6.50
CA TRP A 61 -4.62 -21.22 -6.42
C TRP A 61 -5.74 -20.26 -6.86
N ARG A 62 -5.68 -19.00 -6.39
CA ARG A 62 -6.66 -17.92 -6.68
C ARG A 62 -5.97 -16.56 -6.75
N LEU A 63 -6.57 -15.63 -7.49
CA LEU A 63 -6.04 -14.27 -7.66
C LEU A 63 -5.89 -13.52 -6.33
N ASP A 64 -6.82 -13.72 -5.38
CA ASP A 64 -6.78 -13.08 -4.05
C ASP A 64 -5.64 -13.60 -3.16
N ARG A 65 -4.98 -14.70 -3.53
CA ARG A 65 -3.77 -15.18 -2.87
C ARG A 65 -2.51 -14.45 -3.34
N LEU A 66 -2.50 -13.92 -4.55
CA LEU A 66 -1.38 -13.13 -5.07
C LEU A 66 -1.54 -11.64 -4.72
N GLY A 67 -2.62 -11.01 -5.15
CA GLY A 67 -2.90 -9.58 -4.91
C GLY A 67 -3.75 -9.34 -3.66
N ARG A 68 -3.50 -8.23 -2.94
CA ARG A 68 -4.36 -7.75 -1.86
C ARG A 68 -5.45 -6.80 -2.35
N SER A 69 -5.27 -6.30 -3.54
CA SER A 69 -6.19 -5.43 -4.27
C SER A 69 -5.96 -5.61 -5.75
N LEU A 70 -6.91 -5.16 -6.57
CA LEU A 70 -6.75 -5.19 -8.02
C LEU A 70 -5.50 -4.43 -8.50
N PRO A 71 -5.19 -3.21 -8.00
CA PRO A 71 -3.95 -2.53 -8.36
C PRO A 71 -2.67 -3.29 -7.97
N ASP A 72 -2.66 -3.97 -6.80
CA ASP A 72 -1.51 -4.78 -6.37
C ASP A 72 -1.33 -6.01 -7.27
N LEU A 73 -2.43 -6.68 -7.62
CA LEU A 73 -2.41 -7.81 -8.55
C LEU A 73 -1.85 -7.41 -9.92
N VAL A 74 -2.36 -6.30 -10.48
CA VAL A 74 -1.90 -5.78 -11.79
C VAL A 74 -0.42 -5.42 -11.76
N ARG A 75 0.04 -4.79 -10.66
CA ARG A 75 1.46 -4.47 -10.48
C ARG A 75 2.33 -5.72 -10.49
N ILE A 76 1.97 -6.73 -9.68
CA ILE A 76 2.77 -7.97 -9.57
C ILE A 76 2.81 -8.71 -10.90
N VAL A 77 1.66 -8.85 -11.59
CA VAL A 77 1.61 -9.54 -12.89
C VAL A 77 2.38 -8.76 -13.97
N GLY A 78 2.33 -7.41 -13.93
CA GLY A 78 3.16 -6.57 -14.80
C GLY A 78 4.67 -6.75 -14.57
N GLU A 79 5.09 -6.89 -13.32
CA GLU A 79 6.50 -7.19 -12.96
C GLU A 79 6.93 -8.58 -13.48
N LEU A 80 6.05 -9.58 -13.37
CA LEU A 80 6.29 -10.92 -13.93
C LEU A 80 6.45 -10.87 -15.46
N GLU A 81 5.55 -10.15 -16.15
CA GLU A 81 5.60 -10.00 -17.61
C GLU A 81 6.90 -9.32 -18.06
N GLN A 82 7.32 -8.25 -17.37
CA GLN A 82 8.60 -7.57 -17.66
C GLN A 82 9.81 -8.47 -17.45
N ALA A 83 9.73 -9.39 -16.47
CA ALA A 83 10.75 -10.40 -16.22
C ALA A 83 10.68 -11.62 -17.17
N GLY A 84 9.71 -11.65 -18.09
CA GLY A 84 9.48 -12.78 -18.98
C GLY A 84 8.92 -14.02 -18.29
N ILE A 85 8.28 -13.86 -17.12
CA ILE A 85 7.68 -14.92 -16.32
C ILE A 85 6.17 -14.93 -16.58
N GLY A 86 5.63 -16.10 -16.92
CA GLY A 86 4.18 -16.30 -17.06
C GLY A 86 3.48 -16.31 -15.71
N PHE A 87 2.17 -16.08 -15.73
CA PHE A 87 1.31 -16.17 -14.55
C PHE A 87 0.11 -17.08 -14.84
N GLU A 88 -0.27 -17.91 -13.85
CA GLU A 88 -1.44 -18.80 -13.92
C GLU A 88 -2.23 -18.74 -12.62
N SER A 89 -3.56 -18.56 -12.72
CA SER A 89 -4.50 -18.77 -11.61
C SER A 89 -5.36 -19.99 -11.88
N VAL A 90 -5.26 -20.99 -10.98
CA VAL A 90 -5.90 -22.30 -11.16
C VAL A 90 -7.43 -22.20 -11.14
N THR A 91 -7.99 -21.50 -10.14
CA THR A 91 -9.44 -21.40 -9.95
C THR A 91 -10.13 -20.58 -11.04
N GLU A 92 -9.57 -19.41 -11.37
CA GLU A 92 -10.14 -18.52 -12.39
C GLU A 92 -9.76 -18.96 -13.81
N ARG A 93 -8.84 -19.91 -13.97
CA ARG A 93 -8.33 -20.42 -15.28
C ARG A 93 -7.79 -19.29 -16.16
N ILE A 94 -7.00 -18.40 -15.55
CA ILE A 94 -6.39 -17.27 -16.24
C ILE A 94 -4.89 -17.57 -16.39
N GLU A 95 -4.41 -17.52 -17.64
CA GLU A 95 -3.00 -17.76 -17.98
C GLU A 95 -2.46 -16.64 -18.86
N THR A 96 -1.46 -15.89 -18.40
CA THR A 96 -0.88 -14.79 -19.20
C THR A 96 -0.06 -15.26 -20.40
N ASN A 97 0.26 -16.54 -20.49
CA ASN A 97 0.91 -17.14 -21.67
C ASN A 97 -0.03 -17.19 -22.88
N THR A 98 -1.34 -17.08 -22.68
CA THR A 98 -2.34 -17.05 -23.75
C THR A 98 -2.72 -15.62 -24.13
N ALA A 99 -3.10 -15.37 -25.38
CA ALA A 99 -3.59 -14.06 -25.82
C ALA A 99 -4.85 -13.64 -25.05
N ALA A 100 -5.76 -14.57 -24.77
CA ALA A 100 -6.99 -14.33 -24.01
C ALA A 100 -6.66 -13.95 -22.54
N GLY A 101 -5.74 -14.65 -21.88
CA GLY A 101 -5.33 -14.34 -20.51
C GLY A 101 -4.65 -12.98 -20.41
N ARG A 102 -3.78 -12.63 -21.35
CA ARG A 102 -3.18 -11.28 -21.42
C ARG A 102 -4.26 -10.20 -21.58
N LEU A 103 -5.24 -10.41 -22.46
CA LEU A 103 -6.34 -9.47 -22.62
C LEU A 103 -7.10 -9.24 -21.30
N VAL A 104 -7.40 -10.30 -20.54
CA VAL A 104 -8.07 -10.20 -19.24
C VAL A 104 -7.24 -9.33 -18.28
N PHE A 105 -5.92 -9.48 -18.22
CA PHE A 105 -5.07 -8.65 -17.39
C PHE A 105 -5.00 -7.19 -17.85
N HIS A 106 -5.02 -6.91 -19.15
CA HIS A 106 -5.12 -5.55 -19.66
C HIS A 106 -6.45 -4.88 -19.28
N VAL A 107 -7.55 -5.64 -19.29
CA VAL A 107 -8.85 -5.14 -18.79
C VAL A 107 -8.80 -4.85 -17.29
N PHE A 108 -8.18 -5.71 -16.49
CA PHE A 108 -7.99 -5.46 -15.06
C PHE A 108 -7.10 -4.24 -14.79
N ALA A 109 -6.05 -4.04 -15.58
CA ALA A 109 -5.19 -2.87 -15.49
C ALA A 109 -5.97 -1.58 -15.78
N ALA A 110 -6.77 -1.57 -16.86
CA ALA A 110 -7.62 -0.44 -17.21
C ALA A 110 -8.68 -0.15 -16.11
N LEU A 111 -9.27 -1.20 -15.52
CA LEU A 111 -10.24 -1.05 -14.43
C LEU A 111 -9.58 -0.49 -13.16
N ALA A 112 -8.39 -0.98 -12.80
CA ALA A 112 -7.64 -0.49 -11.65
C ALA A 112 -7.23 0.99 -11.81
N GLU A 113 -6.87 1.41 -13.02
CA GLU A 113 -6.57 2.79 -13.34
C GLU A 113 -7.83 3.67 -13.26
N PHE A 114 -8.94 3.21 -13.80
CA PHE A 114 -10.23 3.89 -13.74
C PHE A 114 -10.69 4.12 -12.28
N GLU A 115 -10.65 3.09 -11.44
CA GLU A 115 -10.98 3.21 -10.01
C GLU A 115 -10.09 4.22 -9.28
N ARG A 116 -8.79 4.24 -9.60
CA ARG A 116 -7.83 5.20 -9.03
C ARG A 116 -8.17 6.63 -9.44
N ASN A 117 -8.50 6.84 -10.72
CA ASN A 117 -8.84 8.15 -11.25
C ASN A 117 -10.13 8.67 -10.62
N ILE A 118 -11.19 7.87 -10.53
CA ILE A 118 -12.44 8.24 -9.85
C ILE A 118 -12.19 8.60 -8.38
N THR A 119 -11.39 7.80 -7.67
CA THR A 119 -11.06 8.06 -6.26
C THR A 119 -10.31 9.39 -6.12
N ARG A 120 -9.37 9.67 -7.02
CA ARG A 120 -8.63 10.94 -7.05
C ARG A 120 -9.56 12.12 -7.34
N GLU A 121 -10.44 12.01 -8.33
CA GLU A 121 -11.42 13.06 -8.67
C GLU A 121 -12.34 13.37 -7.47
N ARG A 122 -12.90 12.34 -6.83
CA ARG A 122 -13.74 12.50 -5.65
C ARG A 122 -12.99 13.16 -4.49
N THR A 123 -11.75 12.76 -4.27
CA THR A 123 -10.89 13.35 -3.22
C THR A 123 -10.62 14.82 -3.52
N MET A 124 -10.27 15.17 -4.75
CA MET A 124 -10.01 16.56 -5.16
C MET A 124 -11.27 17.42 -5.05
N ALA A 125 -12.41 16.92 -5.49
CA ALA A 125 -13.70 17.61 -5.33
C ALA A 125 -14.04 17.82 -3.84
N GLY A 126 -13.85 16.81 -3.00
CA GLY A 126 -14.06 16.91 -1.55
C GLY A 126 -13.14 17.94 -0.89
N LEU A 127 -11.85 17.96 -1.26
CA LEU A 127 -10.89 18.95 -0.77
C LEU A 127 -11.24 20.37 -1.23
N ALA A 128 -11.66 20.55 -2.48
CA ALA A 128 -12.11 21.84 -3.00
C ALA A 128 -13.34 22.35 -2.22
N ALA A 129 -14.33 21.49 -2.01
CA ALA A 129 -15.52 21.81 -1.23
C ALA A 129 -15.19 22.12 0.26
N ALA A 130 -14.25 21.41 0.86
CA ALA A 130 -13.79 21.67 2.24
C ALA A 130 -13.08 23.03 2.33
N ARG A 131 -12.20 23.36 1.38
CA ARG A 131 -11.51 24.67 1.31
C ARG A 131 -12.50 25.83 1.10
N ALA A 132 -13.49 25.66 0.25
CA ALA A 132 -14.54 26.65 0.01
C ALA A 132 -15.35 26.95 1.31
N ARG A 133 -15.43 25.98 2.23
CA ARG A 133 -16.05 26.13 3.55
C ARG A 133 -15.07 26.60 4.65
N GLY A 134 -13.87 27.05 4.28
CA GLY A 134 -12.83 27.51 5.22
C GLY A 134 -12.11 26.37 5.99
N ARG A 135 -12.36 25.10 5.63
CA ARG A 135 -11.69 23.94 6.24
C ARG A 135 -10.38 23.66 5.50
N ASN A 136 -9.33 24.36 5.88
CA ASN A 136 -7.99 24.09 5.39
C ASN A 136 -7.42 22.90 6.16
N GLY A 137 -7.08 21.83 5.46
CA GLY A 137 -6.40 20.69 6.06
C GLY A 137 -5.01 21.08 6.60
N GLY A 138 -4.39 20.17 7.31
CA GLY A 138 -3.07 20.36 7.91
C GLY A 138 -3.09 20.23 9.42
N ARG A 139 -1.91 20.33 10.04
CA ARG A 139 -1.79 20.32 11.51
C ARG A 139 -2.46 21.57 12.08
N PRO A 140 -3.37 21.44 13.04
CA PRO A 140 -3.97 22.60 13.72
C PRO A 140 -2.90 23.55 14.25
N GLY A 141 -3.09 24.85 14.03
CA GLY A 141 -2.25 25.88 14.63
C GLY A 141 -2.34 25.87 16.16
N LEU A 142 -1.51 26.69 16.81
CA LEU A 142 -1.65 26.92 18.25
C LEU A 142 -3.02 27.55 18.55
N PRO A 143 -3.70 27.12 19.62
CA PRO A 143 -4.92 27.78 20.08
C PRO A 143 -4.69 29.28 20.31
N PRO A 144 -5.65 30.17 19.98
CA PRO A 144 -5.48 31.62 20.11
C PRO A 144 -5.02 32.05 21.51
N ALA A 145 -5.55 31.43 22.55
CA ALA A 145 -5.13 31.69 23.92
C ALA A 145 -3.65 31.37 24.17
N LYS A 146 -3.16 30.32 23.57
CA LYS A 146 -1.74 29.89 23.67
C LYS A 146 -0.82 30.81 22.87
N VAL A 147 -1.31 31.35 21.76
CA VAL A 147 -0.58 32.37 20.96
C VAL A 147 -0.48 33.67 21.76
N ALA A 148 -1.58 34.13 22.36
CA ALA A 148 -1.57 35.34 23.22
C ALA A 148 -0.63 35.18 24.42
N ALA A 149 -0.65 34.02 25.08
CA ALA A 149 0.28 33.73 26.19
C ALA A 149 1.74 33.72 25.73
N LEU A 150 2.02 33.17 24.55
CA LEU A 150 3.36 33.13 23.96
C LEU A 150 3.84 34.56 23.67
N GLN A 151 3.02 35.39 23.04
CA GLN A 151 3.35 36.78 22.72
C GLN A 151 3.60 37.63 23.98
N ALA A 152 2.77 37.47 25.01
CA ALA A 152 2.95 38.15 26.31
C ALA A 152 4.29 37.73 26.95
N LEU A 153 4.62 36.43 26.97
CA LEU A 153 5.87 35.95 27.54
C LEU A 153 7.09 36.33 26.67
N ALA A 154 6.93 36.43 25.36
CA ALA A 154 8.00 36.87 24.46
C ALA A 154 8.32 38.36 24.57
N ALA A 155 7.35 39.19 24.98
CA ALA A 155 7.54 40.61 25.28
C ALA A 155 8.32 40.85 26.58
N ASP A 156 8.25 39.91 27.52
CA ASP A 156 9.03 39.93 28.76
C ASP A 156 10.47 39.46 28.49
N ARG A 157 11.39 40.41 28.36
CA ARG A 157 12.82 40.14 28.07
C ARG A 157 13.58 39.40 29.19
N SER A 158 12.92 39.18 30.35
CA SER A 158 13.54 38.44 31.47
C SER A 158 13.62 36.94 31.22
N LYS A 159 12.83 36.39 30.26
CA LYS A 159 12.74 34.95 29.94
C LYS A 159 13.37 34.61 28.61
N SER A 160 14.15 33.54 28.61
CA SER A 160 14.74 33.02 27.39
C SER A 160 13.70 32.29 26.54
N PRO A 161 13.88 32.26 25.20
CA PRO A 161 13.03 31.46 24.31
C PRO A 161 12.91 29.98 24.71
N GLY A 162 14.00 29.42 25.29
CA GLY A 162 14.00 28.04 25.77
C GLY A 162 13.07 27.80 26.98
N GLU A 163 13.04 28.73 27.92
CA GLU A 163 12.17 28.65 29.08
C GLU A 163 10.69 28.82 28.70
N ILE A 164 10.40 29.72 27.75
CA ILE A 164 9.05 29.94 27.24
C ILE A 164 8.58 28.68 26.47
N CYS A 165 9.45 28.07 25.66
CA CYS A 165 9.14 26.80 24.97
C CYS A 165 8.79 25.67 25.95
N LYS A 166 9.56 25.54 27.04
CA LYS A 166 9.28 24.56 28.11
C LYS A 166 7.96 24.84 28.82
N ALA A 167 7.73 26.07 29.21
CA ALA A 167 6.51 26.48 29.93
C ALA A 167 5.23 26.24 29.12
N LEU A 168 5.29 26.48 27.80
CA LEU A 168 4.14 26.33 26.91
C LEU A 168 4.05 24.95 26.23
N GLY A 169 5.06 24.09 26.39
CA GLY A 169 5.13 22.78 25.75
C GLY A 169 5.13 22.90 24.21
N ILE A 170 5.94 23.79 23.66
CA ILE A 170 6.05 24.04 22.23
C ILE A 170 7.50 23.90 21.74
N SER A 171 7.68 23.65 20.44
CA SER A 171 9.01 23.63 19.83
C SER A 171 9.57 25.04 19.60
N ARG A 172 10.90 25.17 19.50
CA ARG A 172 11.55 26.45 19.14
C ARG A 172 11.06 26.99 17.79
N ALA A 173 10.85 26.13 16.80
CA ALA A 173 10.31 26.53 15.50
C ALA A 173 8.91 27.14 15.63
N THR A 174 8.07 26.56 16.49
CA THR A 174 6.73 27.09 16.80
C THR A 174 6.83 28.44 17.53
N PHE A 175 7.76 28.60 18.46
CA PHE A 175 8.00 29.86 19.14
C PHE A 175 8.30 30.97 18.13
N TYR A 176 9.33 30.81 17.27
CA TYR A 176 9.71 31.84 16.30
C TYR A 176 8.62 32.14 15.26
N LYS A 177 7.76 31.17 14.97
CA LYS A 177 6.61 31.38 14.05
C LYS A 177 5.55 32.33 14.63
N TYR A 178 5.37 32.36 15.94
CA TYR A 178 4.26 33.09 16.59
C TYR A 178 4.74 34.18 17.56
N ALA A 179 6.04 34.30 17.83
CA ALA A 179 6.58 35.31 18.77
C ALA A 179 6.63 36.73 18.17
N GLN A 180 6.59 36.85 16.83
CA GLN A 180 6.47 38.13 16.16
C GLN A 180 4.98 38.45 15.95
N PRO A 181 4.55 39.71 16.19
CA PRO A 181 3.17 40.16 15.95
C PRO A 181 2.82 40.15 14.47
#